data_01cf560f09ec81b9ee71e13d89e39a62
#
_entry.id   01cf560f09ec81b9ee71e13d89e39a62
#
_cell.length_a   1.000
_cell.length_b   1.000
_cell.length_c   1.000
_cell.angle_alpha   90.00
_cell.angle_beta   90.00
_cell.angle_gamma   90.00
#
_symmetry.space_group_name_H-M   'P 1'
#
loop_
_entity.id
_entity.type
_entity.pdbx_description
1 polymer ?
#
loop_
_entity_poly.entity_id
_entity_poly.type
_entity_poly.pdbx_seq_one_letter_code
_entity_poly.pdbx_strand_id
1 'polypeptide(L)'
;MRISDILKTNKVTVSCEMFPPKPGKPLENTQQVVHEIAAYKPSFMSVTYGAGGSNSKNTLSIAEEVQKSGVTALAHLTCVGQDEENLRASINAFKASGIENILALRGDIPEGDTAPQTFPHASDLINAIRREGADFCIGGACYPEGHPESYNSDADIDGVRRKVESGCEFLTTQMFFDNNILYNFLFRPVSYTHLTLPTT
;
A
#
# COMPACT_ATOMS: atom_id res chain seq x y z
N MET A 1 5.01 -13.74 -5.61
CA MET A 1 5.81 -12.96 -6.62
C MET A 1 5.85 -11.51 -6.17
N ARG A 2 7.01 -10.85 -6.30
CA ARG A 2 7.15 -9.42 -5.92
C ARG A 2 6.48 -8.53 -6.97
N ILE A 3 5.71 -7.55 -6.54
CA ILE A 3 5.03 -6.61 -7.46
C ILE A 3 6.06 -5.78 -8.22
N SER A 4 7.16 -5.38 -7.58
CA SER A 4 8.26 -4.68 -8.26
C SER A 4 8.80 -5.44 -9.47
N ASP A 5 8.76 -6.79 -9.46
CA ASP A 5 9.19 -7.60 -10.60
C ASP A 5 8.09 -7.70 -11.67
N ILE A 6 6.82 -7.81 -11.25
CA ILE A 6 5.67 -7.76 -12.18
C ILE A 6 5.71 -6.46 -13.00
N LEU A 7 5.93 -5.33 -12.32
CA LEU A 7 5.95 -4.01 -12.95
C LEU A 7 7.13 -3.82 -13.92
N LYS A 8 8.28 -4.49 -13.67
CA LYS A 8 9.44 -4.45 -14.58
C LYS A 8 9.27 -5.31 -15.82
N THR A 9 8.52 -6.40 -15.72
CA THR A 9 8.42 -7.40 -16.80
C THR A 9 7.22 -7.17 -17.72
N ASN A 10 6.14 -6.59 -17.22
CA ASN A 10 4.91 -6.40 -17.98
C ASN A 10 4.82 -4.97 -18.53
N LYS A 11 4.49 -4.86 -19.83
CA LYS A 11 4.22 -3.55 -20.46
C LYS A 11 2.96 -2.89 -19.91
N VAL A 12 1.95 -3.70 -19.62
CA VAL A 12 0.68 -3.25 -19.03
C VAL A 12 0.38 -4.18 -17.86
N THR A 13 0.11 -3.60 -16.71
CA THR A 13 -0.28 -4.30 -15.49
C THR A 13 -1.69 -3.87 -15.12
N VAL A 14 -2.59 -4.85 -14.94
CA VAL A 14 -3.94 -4.59 -14.46
C VAL A 14 -4.08 -5.17 -13.07
N SER A 15 -4.51 -4.35 -12.13
CA SER A 15 -4.78 -4.76 -10.75
C SER A 15 -6.21 -4.42 -10.35
N CYS A 16 -6.72 -5.17 -9.37
CA CYS A 16 -8.01 -4.90 -8.76
C CYS A 16 -7.83 -4.67 -7.27
N GLU A 17 -8.65 -3.78 -6.69
CA GLU A 17 -8.62 -3.50 -5.27
C GLU A 17 -9.84 -4.11 -4.58
N MET A 18 -9.60 -4.85 -3.51
CA MET A 18 -10.61 -5.51 -2.70
C MET A 18 -10.80 -4.78 -1.37
N PHE A 19 -12.06 -4.55 -1.03
CA PHE A 19 -12.43 -3.93 0.23
C PHE A 19 -12.94 -4.99 1.21
N PRO A 20 -12.42 -5.04 2.45
CA PRO A 20 -13.03 -5.85 3.50
C PRO A 20 -14.51 -5.50 3.67
N PRO A 21 -15.34 -6.48 4.01
CA PRO A 21 -16.76 -6.23 4.23
C PRO A 21 -16.96 -5.26 5.40
N LYS A 22 -18.01 -4.46 5.30
CA LYS A 22 -18.42 -3.57 6.42
C LYS A 22 -18.70 -4.40 7.68
N PRO A 23 -18.51 -3.83 8.87
CA PRO A 23 -18.85 -4.52 10.12
C PRO A 23 -20.24 -5.16 10.08
N GLY A 24 -20.35 -6.41 10.52
CA GLY A 24 -21.60 -7.17 10.49
C GLY A 24 -21.99 -7.81 9.14
N LYS A 25 -21.17 -7.65 8.10
CA LYS A 25 -21.36 -8.38 6.83
C LYS A 25 -20.46 -9.63 6.80
N PRO A 26 -20.95 -10.73 6.23
CA PRO A 26 -20.20 -11.97 6.16
C PRO A 26 -19.00 -11.84 5.21
N LEU A 27 -17.89 -12.48 5.56
CA LEU A 27 -16.64 -12.48 4.79
C LEU A 27 -16.75 -13.34 3.52
N GLU A 28 -17.60 -14.35 3.54
CA GLU A 28 -17.81 -15.31 2.46
C GLU A 28 -18.20 -14.65 1.14
N ASN A 29 -19.00 -13.58 1.20
CA ASN A 29 -19.37 -12.84 -0.01
C ASN A 29 -18.13 -12.18 -0.65
N THR A 30 -17.21 -11.68 0.15
CA THR A 30 -15.97 -11.07 -0.36
C THR A 30 -15.04 -12.13 -0.93
N GLN A 31 -14.97 -13.31 -0.32
CA GLN A 31 -14.19 -14.44 -0.84
C GLN A 31 -14.71 -14.91 -2.20
N GLN A 32 -16.03 -15.00 -2.37
CA GLN A 32 -16.64 -15.32 -3.67
C GLN A 32 -16.24 -14.30 -4.75
N VAL A 33 -16.32 -13.00 -4.43
CA VAL A 33 -15.90 -11.93 -5.36
C VAL A 33 -14.41 -12.03 -5.70
N VAL A 34 -13.55 -12.41 -4.74
CA VAL A 34 -12.12 -12.68 -5.03
C VAL A 34 -11.98 -13.75 -6.11
N HIS A 35 -12.69 -14.87 -6.00
CA HIS A 35 -12.62 -15.94 -6.99
C HIS A 35 -13.15 -15.52 -8.37
N GLU A 36 -14.25 -14.76 -8.39
CA GLU A 36 -14.82 -14.24 -9.63
C GLU A 36 -13.84 -13.31 -10.35
N ILE A 37 -13.18 -12.38 -9.62
CA ILE A 37 -12.19 -11.47 -10.19
C ILE A 37 -10.91 -12.22 -10.57
N ALA A 38 -10.45 -13.18 -9.77
CA ALA A 38 -9.26 -13.97 -10.05
C ALA A 38 -9.37 -14.75 -11.39
N ALA A 39 -10.59 -15.12 -11.80
CA ALA A 39 -10.84 -15.77 -13.10
C ALA A 39 -10.43 -14.90 -14.29
N TYR A 40 -10.41 -13.57 -14.16
CA TYR A 40 -9.93 -12.63 -15.17
C TYR A 40 -8.40 -12.46 -15.17
N LYS A 41 -7.70 -13.12 -14.24
CA LYS A 41 -6.23 -13.15 -14.12
C LYS A 41 -5.59 -11.76 -14.03
N PRO A 42 -6.02 -10.89 -13.11
CA PRO A 42 -5.32 -9.64 -12.89
C PRO A 42 -3.86 -9.93 -12.48
N SER A 43 -2.96 -8.99 -12.72
CA SER A 43 -1.54 -9.15 -12.41
C SER A 43 -1.30 -9.24 -10.89
N PHE A 44 -2.11 -8.52 -10.11
CA PHE A 44 -2.19 -8.64 -8.65
C PHE A 44 -3.53 -8.08 -8.15
N MET A 45 -3.86 -8.39 -6.91
CA MET A 45 -5.02 -7.81 -6.22
C MET A 45 -4.58 -7.19 -4.91
N SER A 46 -4.93 -5.92 -4.71
CA SER A 46 -4.70 -5.24 -3.43
C SER A 46 -5.88 -5.43 -2.49
N VAL A 47 -5.60 -5.48 -1.19
CA VAL A 47 -6.61 -5.62 -0.15
C VAL A 47 -6.47 -4.48 0.83
N THR A 48 -7.49 -3.62 0.93
CA THR A 48 -7.44 -2.43 1.76
C THR A 48 -7.42 -2.77 3.25
N TYR A 49 -6.78 -1.90 4.03
CA TYR A 49 -6.80 -1.97 5.48
C TYR A 49 -8.05 -1.25 5.99
N GLY A 50 -8.83 -1.89 6.84
CA GLY A 50 -10.08 -1.28 7.34
C GLY A 50 -9.82 0.00 8.11
N ALA A 51 -10.71 0.98 7.96
CA ALA A 51 -10.63 2.27 8.64
C ALA A 51 -10.48 2.10 10.17
N GLY A 52 -9.54 2.84 10.76
CA GLY A 52 -9.30 2.86 12.21
C GLY A 52 -8.63 1.60 12.77
N GLY A 53 -7.96 0.77 11.94
CA GLY A 53 -7.20 -0.40 12.41
C GLY A 53 -8.04 -1.60 12.86
N SER A 54 -9.37 -1.52 12.81
CA SER A 54 -10.28 -2.54 13.36
C SER A 54 -10.41 -3.83 12.55
N ASN A 55 -9.87 -3.89 11.32
CA ASN A 55 -10.10 -4.98 10.37
C ASN A 55 -8.82 -5.70 9.88
N SER A 56 -7.72 -5.63 10.62
CA SER A 56 -6.45 -6.29 10.23
C SER A 56 -6.63 -7.80 9.93
N LYS A 57 -7.47 -8.49 10.69
CA LYS A 57 -7.78 -9.92 10.49
C LYS A 57 -8.50 -10.17 9.16
N ASN A 58 -9.42 -9.30 8.78
CA ASN A 58 -10.15 -9.44 7.52
C ASN A 58 -9.23 -9.15 6.32
N THR A 59 -8.36 -8.15 6.42
CA THR A 59 -7.34 -7.86 5.38
C THR A 59 -6.46 -9.08 5.14
N LEU A 60 -5.93 -9.69 6.20
CA LEU A 60 -5.11 -10.89 6.10
C LEU A 60 -5.89 -12.05 5.45
N SER A 61 -7.08 -12.35 5.95
CA SER A 61 -7.91 -13.45 5.44
C SER A 61 -8.25 -13.30 3.95
N ILE A 62 -8.56 -12.07 3.50
CA ILE A 62 -8.84 -11.80 2.08
C ILE A 62 -7.54 -11.91 1.25
N ALA A 63 -6.41 -11.40 1.75
CA ALA A 63 -5.13 -11.50 1.06
C ALA A 63 -4.68 -12.97 0.90
N GLU A 64 -4.92 -13.81 1.91
CA GLU A 64 -4.73 -15.27 1.81
C GLU A 64 -5.60 -15.89 0.73
N GLU A 65 -6.86 -15.47 0.63
CA GLU A 65 -7.78 -15.99 -0.37
C GLU A 65 -7.38 -15.57 -1.79
N VAL A 66 -6.91 -14.34 -1.97
CA VAL A 66 -6.30 -13.88 -3.23
C VAL A 66 -5.13 -14.78 -3.62
N GLN A 67 -4.23 -15.09 -2.71
CA GLN A 67 -3.09 -15.98 -2.98
C GLN A 67 -3.53 -17.41 -3.33
N LYS A 68 -4.50 -17.97 -2.59
CA LYS A 68 -5.09 -19.29 -2.89
C LYS A 68 -5.72 -19.36 -4.27
N SER A 69 -6.25 -18.23 -4.77
CA SER A 69 -6.80 -18.10 -6.12
C SER A 69 -5.72 -18.04 -7.21
N GLY A 70 -4.44 -18.07 -6.86
CA GLY A 70 -3.31 -18.02 -7.81
C GLY A 70 -2.94 -16.61 -8.26
N VAL A 71 -3.49 -15.56 -7.65
CA VAL A 71 -3.18 -14.16 -7.94
C VAL A 71 -2.23 -13.62 -6.87
N THR A 72 -1.30 -12.76 -7.25
CA THR A 72 -0.40 -12.09 -6.30
C THR A 72 -1.18 -11.13 -5.41
N ALA A 73 -1.05 -11.27 -4.09
CA ALA A 73 -1.69 -10.39 -3.13
C ALA A 73 -0.80 -9.20 -2.76
N LEU A 74 -1.40 -8.02 -2.60
CA LEU A 74 -0.83 -6.80 -2.03
C LEU A 74 -1.66 -6.42 -0.79
N ALA A 75 -1.13 -6.65 0.40
CA ALA A 75 -1.84 -6.28 1.62
C ALA A 75 -1.55 -4.83 1.99
N HIS A 76 -2.59 -4.02 2.23
CA HIS A 76 -2.40 -2.69 2.80
C HIS A 76 -2.06 -2.79 4.29
N LEU A 77 -1.20 -1.89 4.76
CA LEU A 77 -0.86 -1.72 6.17
C LEU A 77 -0.78 -0.22 6.46
N THR A 78 -1.50 0.24 7.48
CA THR A 78 -1.56 1.67 7.81
C THR A 78 -0.79 2.00 9.09
N CYS A 79 -0.29 3.23 9.21
CA CYS A 79 0.31 3.75 10.45
C CYS A 79 -0.76 3.88 11.55
N VAL A 80 -1.93 4.39 11.18
CA VAL A 80 -3.04 4.62 12.11
C VAL A 80 -3.48 3.30 12.73
N GLY A 81 -3.56 3.27 14.06
CA GLY A 81 -3.91 2.10 14.83
C GLY A 81 -2.77 1.08 15.04
N GLN A 82 -1.52 1.43 14.63
CA GLN A 82 -0.34 0.61 14.85
C GLN A 82 0.54 1.16 15.98
N ASP A 83 1.02 0.24 16.79
CA ASP A 83 2.19 0.40 17.64
C ASP A 83 3.24 -0.65 17.26
N GLU A 84 4.39 -0.67 17.93
CA GLU A 84 5.48 -1.61 17.62
C GLU A 84 5.06 -3.08 17.81
N GLU A 85 4.20 -3.38 18.79
CA GLU A 85 3.72 -4.75 19.08
C GLU A 85 2.74 -5.22 18.02
N ASN A 86 1.74 -4.41 17.68
CA ASN A 86 0.76 -4.69 16.66
C ASN A 86 1.40 -4.82 15.27
N LEU A 87 2.40 -3.96 14.98
CA LEU A 87 3.17 -4.04 13.74
C LEU A 87 3.91 -5.38 13.65
N ARG A 88 4.62 -5.78 14.70
CA ARG A 88 5.34 -7.06 14.74
C ARG A 88 4.39 -8.26 14.58
N ALA A 89 3.23 -8.21 15.22
CA ALA A 89 2.20 -9.23 15.07
C ALA A 89 1.70 -9.31 13.62
N SER A 90 1.44 -8.17 12.96
CA SER A 90 0.99 -8.09 11.57
C SER A 90 2.06 -8.62 10.61
N ILE A 91 3.32 -8.24 10.80
CA ILE A 91 4.45 -8.73 10.00
C ILE A 91 4.58 -10.26 10.10
N ASN A 92 4.51 -10.80 11.32
CA ASN A 92 4.60 -12.24 11.54
C ASN A 92 3.41 -12.98 10.90
N ALA A 93 2.21 -12.43 10.97
CA ALA A 93 1.03 -13.00 10.34
C ALA A 93 1.16 -13.00 8.81
N PHE A 94 1.61 -11.89 8.21
CA PHE A 94 1.86 -11.83 6.76
C PHE A 94 2.92 -12.83 6.31
N LYS A 95 4.05 -12.95 7.05
CA LYS A 95 5.09 -13.95 6.76
C LYS A 95 4.54 -15.38 6.83
N ALA A 96 3.78 -15.70 7.88
CA ALA A 96 3.18 -17.03 8.07
C ALA A 96 2.20 -17.39 6.95
N SER A 97 1.49 -16.41 6.40
CA SER A 97 0.55 -16.58 5.29
C SER A 97 1.22 -16.48 3.90
N GLY A 98 2.54 -16.32 3.83
CA GLY A 98 3.27 -16.20 2.56
C GLY A 98 2.96 -14.92 1.78
N ILE A 99 2.44 -13.87 2.41
CA ILE A 99 2.28 -12.55 1.79
C ILE A 99 3.67 -11.95 1.58
N GLU A 100 3.96 -11.57 0.34
CA GLU A 100 5.27 -11.01 -0.05
C GLU A 100 5.23 -9.50 -0.30
N ASN A 101 4.02 -8.91 -0.44
CA ASN A 101 3.88 -7.52 -0.85
C ASN A 101 3.00 -6.74 0.13
N ILE A 102 3.48 -5.56 0.53
CA ILE A 102 2.78 -4.65 1.45
C ILE A 102 2.68 -3.27 0.81
N LEU A 103 1.49 -2.66 0.82
CA LEU A 103 1.32 -1.24 0.55
C LEU A 103 1.30 -0.50 1.88
N ALA A 104 2.39 0.21 2.18
CA ALA A 104 2.54 0.98 3.41
C ALA A 104 1.92 2.37 3.25
N LEU A 105 0.90 2.65 4.05
CA LEU A 105 0.12 3.88 4.01
C LEU A 105 0.14 4.56 5.38
N ARG A 106 -0.08 5.87 5.43
CA ARG A 106 -0.32 6.53 6.71
C ARG A 106 -1.68 6.11 7.28
N GLY A 107 -2.68 6.05 6.43
CA GLY A 107 -4.08 5.92 6.81
C GLY A 107 -4.70 7.27 7.20
N ASP A 108 -6.02 7.31 7.25
CA ASP A 108 -6.77 8.50 7.64
C ASP A 108 -6.92 8.55 9.16
N ILE A 109 -6.52 9.67 9.74
CA ILE A 109 -6.69 9.91 11.18
C ILE A 109 -8.18 10.19 11.41
N PRO A 110 -8.85 9.44 12.30
CA PRO A 110 -10.27 9.69 12.60
C PRO A 110 -10.50 11.12 13.06
N GLU A 111 -11.63 11.71 12.66
CA GLU A 111 -11.98 13.06 13.06
C GLU A 111 -12.05 13.16 14.60
N GLY A 112 -11.35 14.16 15.16
CA GLY A 112 -11.26 14.36 16.62
C GLY A 112 -10.19 13.51 17.32
N ASP A 113 -9.49 12.61 16.63
CA ASP A 113 -8.35 11.92 17.20
C ASP A 113 -7.12 12.81 17.18
N THR A 114 -6.64 13.17 18.37
CA THR A 114 -5.44 13.99 18.58
C THR A 114 -4.30 13.20 19.22
N ALA A 115 -4.46 11.89 19.37
CA ALA A 115 -3.42 11.06 19.98
C ALA A 115 -2.16 11.02 19.12
N PRO A 116 -0.96 11.09 19.73
CA PRO A 116 0.29 10.93 19.00
C PRO A 116 0.35 9.57 18.32
N GLN A 117 0.64 9.57 17.03
CA GLN A 117 0.82 8.31 16.27
C GLN A 117 2.24 7.78 16.48
N THR A 118 2.38 6.47 16.70
CA THR A 118 3.69 5.79 16.79
C THR A 118 4.49 5.96 15.49
N PHE A 119 3.78 5.89 14.37
CA PHE A 119 4.34 6.10 13.03
C PHE A 119 3.63 7.29 12.36
N PRO A 120 4.15 8.52 12.45
CA PRO A 120 3.51 9.71 11.88
C PRO A 120 3.39 9.69 10.36
N HIS A 121 4.33 9.03 9.68
CA HIS A 121 4.39 8.96 8.22
C HIS A 121 4.58 7.52 7.71
N ALA A 122 4.13 7.27 6.48
CA ALA A 122 4.34 5.97 5.83
C ALA A 122 5.83 5.58 5.74
N SER A 123 6.75 6.54 5.62
CA SER A 123 8.20 6.28 5.68
C SER A 123 8.65 5.70 7.02
N ASP A 124 8.03 6.12 8.13
CA ASP A 124 8.36 5.59 9.46
C ASP A 124 7.90 4.14 9.58
N LEU A 125 6.70 3.84 9.06
CA LEU A 125 6.19 2.47 8.97
C LEU A 125 7.09 1.58 8.10
N ILE A 126 7.52 2.06 6.92
CA ILE A 126 8.44 1.33 6.04
C ILE A 126 9.75 1.02 6.77
N ASN A 127 10.35 2.01 7.44
CA ASN A 127 11.56 1.83 8.25
C ASN A 127 11.35 0.78 9.35
N ALA A 128 10.21 0.81 10.03
CA ALA A 128 9.88 -0.15 11.08
C ALA A 128 9.74 -1.58 10.51
N ILE A 129 9.04 -1.75 9.36
CA ILE A 129 8.94 -3.06 8.67
C ILE A 129 10.34 -3.59 8.30
N ARG A 130 11.23 -2.73 7.80
CA ARG A 130 12.60 -3.12 7.43
C ARG A 130 13.44 -3.52 8.66
N ARG A 131 13.30 -2.82 9.79
CA ARG A 131 13.99 -3.17 11.05
C ARG A 131 13.61 -4.55 11.58
N GLU A 132 12.38 -5.01 11.34
CA GLU A 132 11.95 -6.37 11.71
C GLU A 132 12.57 -7.48 10.81
N GLY A 133 13.48 -7.11 9.92
CA GLY A 133 14.20 -8.05 9.04
C GLY A 133 13.29 -8.75 8.02
N ALA A 134 12.19 -8.12 7.66
CA ALA A 134 11.22 -8.69 6.74
C ALA A 134 11.54 -8.31 5.29
N ASP A 135 11.73 -9.30 4.44
CA ASP A 135 11.97 -9.11 3.00
C ASP A 135 10.65 -9.02 2.22
N PHE A 136 9.85 -8.00 2.53
CA PHE A 136 8.66 -7.66 1.75
C PHE A 136 9.00 -6.74 0.57
N CYS A 137 8.29 -6.90 -0.53
CA CYS A 137 8.16 -5.87 -1.55
C CYS A 137 7.22 -4.79 -1.02
N ILE A 138 7.73 -3.59 -0.78
CA ILE A 138 6.97 -2.52 -0.17
C ILE A 138 6.62 -1.46 -1.21
N GLY A 139 5.31 -1.19 -1.36
CA GLY A 139 4.78 -0.07 -2.11
C GLY A 139 4.40 1.10 -1.20
N GLY A 140 4.29 2.28 -1.78
CA GLY A 140 3.80 3.49 -1.14
C GLY A 140 2.84 4.27 -2.03
N ALA A 141 2.02 5.14 -1.44
CA ALA A 141 1.17 6.04 -2.19
C ALA A 141 1.90 7.33 -2.57
N CYS A 142 1.53 7.90 -3.73
CA CYS A 142 1.93 9.24 -4.13
C CYS A 142 0.74 9.98 -4.75
N TYR A 143 0.82 11.30 -4.81
CA TYR A 143 -0.29 12.17 -5.15
C TYR A 143 0.12 13.12 -6.28
N PRO A 144 -0.22 12.82 -7.55
CA PRO A 144 0.11 13.71 -8.66
C PRO A 144 -0.44 15.13 -8.50
N GLU A 145 -1.66 15.26 -7.94
CA GLU A 145 -2.31 16.55 -7.67
C GLU A 145 -1.86 17.19 -6.34
N GLY A 146 -0.97 16.56 -5.58
CA GLY A 146 -0.51 16.95 -4.26
C GLY A 146 -1.35 16.34 -3.14
N HIS A 147 -0.71 16.02 -2.03
CA HIS A 147 -1.41 15.52 -0.84
C HIS A 147 -2.16 16.67 -0.15
N PRO A 148 -3.45 16.50 0.22
CA PRO A 148 -4.25 17.57 0.80
C PRO A 148 -3.66 18.22 2.06
N GLU A 149 -2.89 17.46 2.83
CA GLU A 149 -2.27 17.93 4.07
C GLU A 149 -0.81 18.38 3.86
N SER A 150 -0.26 18.30 2.66
CA SER A 150 1.08 18.81 2.39
C SER A 150 1.07 20.34 2.36
N TYR A 151 2.06 20.94 3.03
CA TYR A 151 2.21 22.39 3.07
C TYR A 151 2.40 23.00 1.68
N ASN A 152 3.15 22.32 0.82
CA ASN A 152 3.36 22.66 -0.58
C ASN A 152 3.81 21.42 -1.37
N SER A 153 3.93 21.58 -2.70
CA SER A 153 4.32 20.49 -3.59
C SER A 153 5.75 19.97 -3.37
N ASP A 154 6.66 20.78 -2.86
CA ASP A 154 8.04 20.36 -2.59
C ASP A 154 8.09 19.47 -1.35
N ALA A 155 7.32 19.81 -0.31
CA ALA A 155 7.16 18.98 0.88
C ALA A 155 6.53 17.61 0.54
N ASP A 156 5.61 17.56 -0.43
CA ASP A 156 5.02 16.32 -0.92
C ASP A 156 6.04 15.44 -1.65
N ILE A 157 6.84 16.03 -2.53
CA ILE A 157 7.95 15.32 -3.20
C ILE A 157 9.00 14.83 -2.20
N ASP A 158 9.33 15.62 -1.18
CA ASP A 158 10.20 15.18 -0.07
C ASP A 158 9.59 13.99 0.69
N GLY A 159 8.27 13.95 0.84
CA GLY A 159 7.56 12.80 1.38
C GLY A 159 7.74 11.53 0.53
N VAL A 160 7.68 11.67 -0.80
CA VAL A 160 7.95 10.57 -1.73
C VAL A 160 9.41 10.11 -1.62
N ARG A 161 10.36 11.05 -1.60
CA ARG A 161 11.79 10.75 -1.42
C ARG A 161 12.04 9.95 -0.15
N ARG A 162 11.52 10.40 0.99
CA ARG A 162 11.67 9.67 2.27
C ARG A 162 11.13 8.24 2.20
N LYS A 163 10.01 8.00 1.53
CA LYS A 163 9.49 6.63 1.32
C LYS A 163 10.47 5.76 0.54
N VAL A 164 11.03 6.28 -0.56
CA VAL A 164 12.00 5.55 -1.39
C VAL A 164 13.29 5.28 -0.61
N GLU A 165 13.83 6.27 0.08
CA GLU A 165 15.02 6.11 0.95
C GLU A 165 14.80 5.11 2.09
N SER A 166 13.56 4.98 2.57
CA SER A 166 13.16 3.97 3.58
C SER A 166 13.02 2.56 3.00
N GLY A 167 13.11 2.38 1.67
CA GLY A 167 13.03 1.07 1.02
C GLY A 167 11.70 0.76 0.33
N CYS A 168 10.94 1.79 -0.06
CA CYS A 168 9.80 1.64 -0.96
C CYS A 168 10.29 1.26 -2.36
N GLU A 169 9.70 0.23 -2.98
CA GLU A 169 10.14 -0.33 -4.25
C GLU A 169 9.26 0.08 -5.44
N PHE A 170 8.04 0.49 -5.17
CA PHE A 170 7.10 1.01 -6.18
C PHE A 170 6.14 2.02 -5.55
N LEU A 171 5.53 2.85 -6.39
CA LEU A 171 4.55 3.84 -5.97
C LEU A 171 3.24 3.62 -6.70
N THR A 172 2.13 3.76 -5.97
CA THR A 172 0.79 3.80 -6.52
C THR A 172 0.28 5.24 -6.44
N THR A 173 -0.14 5.80 -7.56
CA THR A 173 -0.70 7.16 -7.57
C THR A 173 -2.11 7.17 -7.00
N GLN A 174 -2.47 8.25 -6.35
CA GLN A 174 -3.87 8.60 -6.19
C GLN A 174 -4.48 8.85 -7.57
N MET A 175 -5.80 8.65 -7.70
CA MET A 175 -6.50 8.90 -8.96
C MET A 175 -6.29 10.35 -9.43
N PHE A 176 -6.03 10.53 -10.71
CA PHE A 176 -5.88 11.81 -11.37
C PHE A 176 -6.54 11.75 -12.75
N PHE A 177 -6.92 12.91 -13.32
CA PHE A 177 -7.62 12.98 -14.60
C PHE A 177 -6.88 13.79 -15.67
N ASP A 178 -5.84 14.53 -15.28
CA ASP A 178 -5.02 15.33 -16.20
C ASP A 178 -3.60 14.74 -16.30
N ASN A 179 -3.26 14.25 -17.48
CA ASN A 179 -1.94 13.70 -17.75
C ASN A 179 -0.81 14.75 -17.58
N ASN A 180 -1.08 16.04 -17.80
CA ASN A 180 -0.06 17.08 -17.58
C ASN A 180 0.32 17.20 -16.10
N ILE A 181 -0.64 17.00 -15.20
CA ILE A 181 -0.38 16.95 -13.76
C ILE A 181 0.54 15.76 -13.43
N LEU A 182 0.24 14.58 -13.99
CA LEU A 182 1.10 13.42 -13.82
C LEU A 182 2.51 13.67 -14.37
N TYR A 183 2.64 14.20 -15.59
CA TYR A 183 3.95 14.48 -16.19
C TYR A 183 4.75 15.49 -15.36
N ASN A 184 4.11 16.55 -14.87
CA ASN A 184 4.74 17.51 -13.97
C ASN A 184 5.19 16.85 -12.66
N PHE A 185 4.35 15.99 -12.09
CA PHE A 185 4.71 15.22 -10.90
C PHE A 185 5.91 14.32 -11.16
N LEU A 186 5.94 13.56 -12.25
CA LEU A 186 7.05 12.66 -12.57
C LEU A 186 8.37 13.42 -12.83
N PHE A 187 8.29 14.59 -13.43
CA PHE A 187 9.49 15.40 -13.73
C PHE A 187 10.16 15.95 -12.46
N ARG A 188 9.39 16.32 -11.45
CA ARG A 188 9.91 16.90 -10.21
C ARG A 188 10.82 15.94 -9.42
N PRO A 189 10.44 14.70 -9.08
CA PRO A 189 11.33 13.77 -8.37
C PRO A 189 12.63 13.52 -9.11
N VAL A 190 12.58 13.38 -10.45
CA VAL A 190 13.77 13.16 -11.27
C VAL A 190 14.70 14.37 -11.25
N SER A 191 14.17 15.59 -11.38
CA SER A 191 14.98 16.80 -11.40
C SER A 191 15.53 17.23 -10.04
N TYR A 192 14.77 17.00 -8.96
CA TYR A 192 15.16 17.42 -7.61
C TYR A 192 15.95 16.38 -6.83
N THR A 193 15.74 15.11 -7.09
CA THR A 193 16.27 14.02 -6.24
C THR A 193 17.07 12.97 -6.99
N HIS A 194 17.18 13.07 -8.31
CA HIS A 194 17.74 12.02 -9.18
C HIS A 194 17.07 10.65 -9.00
N LEU A 195 15.86 10.62 -8.46
CA LEU A 195 15.07 9.40 -8.31
C LEU A 195 14.46 9.00 -9.64
N THR A 196 14.85 7.85 -10.15
CA THR A 196 14.10 7.17 -11.21
C THR A 196 12.90 6.49 -10.54
N LEU A 197 11.71 7.10 -10.67
CA LEU A 197 10.49 6.44 -10.24
C LEU A 197 10.16 5.33 -11.23
N PRO A 198 9.95 4.08 -10.79
CA PRO A 198 9.33 3.10 -11.66
C PRO A 198 7.90 3.58 -11.94
N THR A 199 7.69 4.04 -13.15
CA THR A 199 6.37 4.44 -13.66
C THR A 199 5.68 3.20 -14.19
N THR A 200 4.54 2.90 -13.67
CA THR A 200 3.59 1.93 -14.20
C THR A 200 2.46 2.63 -14.92
#